data_359c7eacbf0710c562352dac15d45407
#
_entry.id   359c7eacbf0710c562352dac15d45407
#
_cell.length_a   1.000
_cell.length_b   1.000
_cell.length_c   1.000
_cell.angle_alpha   90.00
_cell.angle_beta   90.00
_cell.angle_gamma   90.00
#
_symmetry.space_group_name_H-M   'P 1'
#
loop_
_entity.id
_entity.type
_entity.pdbx_description
1 polymer ?
#
loop_
_entity_poly.entity_id
_entity_poly.type
_entity_poly.pdbx_seq_one_letter_code
_entity_poly.pdbx_strand_id
1 'polypeptide(L)'
;MRARNSMLLAALALAIGASLPALPAQAETVVRYGISMADIPLTTGQPDRGAGAYQFSAYTIYDPLVAWEMDVSDRPGKLVPGLATEWKVDEADKKKWRFTLRKGVKFHDGSDFNADAVVWNLDKVLNDKAPQFDKRQSAQVKTRLPSVAS
;
A
#
# COMPACT_ATOMS: atom_id res chain seq x y z
N MET A 1 27.12 60.78 -35.82
CA MET A 1 26.94 60.38 -34.40
C MET A 1 25.70 59.54 -34.07
N ARG A 2 24.69 59.41 -34.91
CA ARG A 2 23.46 58.66 -34.66
C ARG A 2 23.59 57.10 -34.81
N ALA A 3 24.47 56.61 -35.71
CA ALA A 3 24.60 55.16 -35.96
C ALA A 3 25.31 54.35 -34.88
N ARG A 4 26.20 54.94 -34.06
CA ARG A 4 26.93 54.27 -33.00
C ARG A 4 26.09 53.90 -31.77
N ASN A 5 25.07 54.74 -31.48
CA ASN A 5 24.18 54.50 -30.33
C ASN A 5 23.15 53.41 -30.60
N SER A 6 22.77 53.21 -31.85
CA SER A 6 21.81 52.14 -32.20
C SER A 6 22.42 50.73 -32.12
N MET A 7 23.72 50.59 -32.38
CA MET A 7 24.43 49.32 -32.24
C MET A 7 24.62 48.92 -30.78
N LEU A 8 24.85 49.87 -29.89
CA LEU A 8 24.98 49.60 -28.46
C LEU A 8 23.69 49.18 -27.80
N LEU A 9 22.56 49.71 -28.22
CA LEU A 9 21.26 49.31 -27.72
C LEU A 9 20.82 47.91 -28.22
N ALA A 10 21.19 47.57 -29.46
CA ALA A 10 20.92 46.20 -29.99
C ALA A 10 21.77 45.13 -29.31
N ALA A 11 23.02 45.42 -28.95
CA ALA A 11 23.87 44.48 -28.23
C ALA A 11 23.43 44.27 -26.77
N LEU A 12 22.84 45.29 -26.12
CA LEU A 12 22.35 45.17 -24.76
C LEU A 12 21.03 44.36 -24.70
N ALA A 13 20.15 44.45 -25.74
CA ALA A 13 18.93 43.67 -25.82
C ALA A 13 19.19 42.16 -26.03
N LEU A 14 20.28 41.78 -26.71
CA LEU A 14 20.64 40.39 -26.95
C LEU A 14 21.26 39.74 -25.68
N ALA A 15 21.87 40.50 -24.77
CA ALA A 15 22.48 40.00 -23.54
C ALA A 15 21.45 39.68 -22.44
N ILE A 16 20.26 40.29 -22.47
CA ILE A 16 19.20 40.08 -21.47
C ILE A 16 18.37 38.80 -21.78
N GLY A 17 18.37 38.31 -23.01
CA GLY A 17 17.62 37.14 -23.43
C GLY A 17 18.25 35.79 -23.05
N ALA A 18 19.45 35.74 -22.53
CA ALA A 18 20.22 34.49 -22.32
C ALA A 18 20.20 33.96 -20.89
N SER A 19 19.52 34.59 -19.95
CA SER A 19 19.49 34.17 -18.54
C SER A 19 18.13 33.76 -18.03
N LEU A 20 17.38 32.99 -18.83
CA LEU A 20 16.24 32.23 -18.28
C LEU A 20 16.83 31.11 -17.42
N PRO A 21 16.51 31.04 -16.11
CA PRO A 21 16.93 29.93 -15.31
C PRO A 21 16.36 28.66 -15.93
N ALA A 22 17.23 27.72 -16.31
CA ALA A 22 16.80 26.40 -16.72
C ALA A 22 16.04 25.78 -15.53
N LEU A 23 14.73 25.61 -15.69
CA LEU A 23 13.94 24.85 -14.71
C LEU A 23 14.60 23.46 -14.57
N PRO A 24 14.88 23.01 -13.34
CA PRO A 24 15.42 21.68 -13.16
C PRO A 24 14.45 20.69 -13.81
N ALA A 25 14.92 19.94 -14.79
CA ALA A 25 14.17 18.82 -15.32
C ALA A 25 13.95 17.84 -14.18
N GLN A 26 12.73 17.76 -13.67
CA GLN A 26 12.36 16.69 -12.73
C GLN A 26 12.43 15.36 -13.50
N ALA A 27 13.49 14.62 -13.27
CA ALA A 27 13.57 13.26 -13.78
C ALA A 27 12.50 12.42 -13.07
N GLU A 28 11.57 11.89 -13.84
CA GLU A 28 10.59 10.94 -13.32
C GLU A 28 11.34 9.70 -12.82
N THR A 29 11.20 9.38 -11.54
CA THR A 29 11.77 8.15 -10.97
C THR A 29 10.84 6.99 -11.27
N VAL A 30 11.23 6.16 -12.23
CA VAL A 30 10.46 4.98 -12.64
C VAL A 30 11.14 3.71 -12.14
N VAL A 31 10.46 2.96 -11.31
CA VAL A 31 10.89 1.60 -10.90
C VAL A 31 10.14 0.58 -11.74
N ARG A 32 10.87 -0.26 -12.47
CA ARG A 32 10.30 -1.38 -13.24
C ARG A 32 10.76 -2.68 -12.63
N TYR A 33 9.81 -3.56 -12.32
CA TYR A 33 10.08 -4.91 -11.84
C TYR A 33 9.24 -5.94 -12.59
N GLY A 34 9.81 -7.11 -12.83
CA GLY A 34 9.11 -8.23 -13.47
C GLY A 34 8.60 -9.20 -12.41
N ILE A 35 7.35 -9.63 -12.54
CA ILE A 35 6.74 -10.66 -11.70
C ILE A 35 6.13 -11.75 -12.58
N SER A 36 5.92 -12.94 -12.01
CA SER A 36 5.20 -14.01 -12.69
C SER A 36 3.75 -13.61 -12.96
N MET A 37 3.21 -13.99 -14.12
CA MET A 37 1.78 -13.81 -14.40
C MET A 37 0.87 -14.51 -13.38
N ALA A 38 1.35 -15.61 -12.77
CA ALA A 38 0.63 -16.29 -11.70
C ALA A 38 0.48 -15.44 -10.44
N ASP A 39 1.33 -14.42 -10.28
CA ASP A 39 1.35 -13.53 -9.13
C ASP A 39 0.48 -12.27 -9.32
N ILE A 40 -0.14 -12.09 -10.49
CA ILE A 40 -1.05 -10.96 -10.73
C ILE A 40 -2.35 -11.18 -9.97
N PRO A 41 -2.76 -10.24 -9.09
CA PRO A 41 -4.03 -10.35 -8.37
C PRO A 41 -5.22 -10.41 -9.33
N LEU A 42 -6.21 -11.24 -9.01
CA LEU A 42 -7.46 -11.24 -9.75
C LEU A 42 -8.33 -10.04 -9.37
N THR A 43 -9.23 -9.66 -10.25
CA THR A 43 -10.26 -8.62 -10.01
C THR A 43 -11.19 -8.93 -8.84
N THR A 44 -11.17 -10.17 -8.34
CA THR A 44 -11.89 -10.61 -7.14
C THR A 44 -11.21 -10.21 -5.81
N GLY A 45 -10.14 -9.40 -5.87
CA GLY A 45 -9.47 -8.90 -4.67
C GLY A 45 -8.63 -9.95 -3.92
N GLN A 46 -7.99 -10.85 -4.65
CA GLN A 46 -7.06 -11.82 -4.08
C GLN A 46 -5.61 -11.35 -4.25
N PRO A 47 -5.00 -10.72 -3.25
CA PRO A 47 -3.63 -10.19 -3.36
C PRO A 47 -2.55 -11.28 -3.24
N ASP A 48 -2.91 -12.50 -2.86
CA ASP A 48 -1.99 -13.55 -2.43
C ASP A 48 -1.82 -14.69 -3.45
N ARG A 49 -1.84 -14.37 -4.73
CA ARG A 49 -1.67 -15.39 -5.77
C ARG A 49 -0.22 -15.82 -6.00
N GLY A 50 0.66 -15.56 -5.07
CA GLY A 50 2.06 -15.94 -5.14
C GLY A 50 2.94 -14.94 -4.39
N ALA A 51 4.23 -15.25 -4.27
CA ALA A 51 5.17 -14.42 -3.54
C ALA A 51 5.33 -13.01 -4.13
N GLY A 52 5.31 -12.89 -5.46
CA GLY A 52 5.40 -11.60 -6.15
C GLY A 52 4.17 -10.74 -5.91
N ALA A 53 2.96 -11.31 -5.97
CA ALA A 53 1.73 -10.58 -5.66
C ALA A 53 1.72 -10.08 -4.22
N TYR A 54 2.19 -10.90 -3.28
CA TYR A 54 2.26 -10.53 -1.88
C TYR A 54 3.24 -9.37 -1.64
N GLN A 55 4.45 -9.45 -2.20
CA GLN A 55 5.49 -8.45 -1.99
C GLN A 55 5.23 -7.12 -2.70
N PHE A 56 4.71 -7.16 -3.92
CA PHE A 56 4.64 -5.97 -4.78
C PHE A 56 3.24 -5.38 -4.92
N SER A 57 2.20 -6.15 -4.66
CA SER A 57 0.82 -5.67 -4.77
C SER A 57 0.15 -5.52 -3.42
N ALA A 58 0.24 -6.55 -2.54
CA ALA A 58 -0.47 -6.53 -1.28
C ALA A 58 0.00 -5.40 -0.37
N TYR A 59 1.31 -5.26 -0.16
CA TYR A 59 1.86 -4.24 0.72
C TYR A 59 1.78 -2.81 0.18
N THR A 60 1.61 -2.64 -1.13
CA THR A 60 1.52 -1.30 -1.75
C THR A 60 0.10 -0.83 -1.98
N ILE A 61 -0.87 -1.76 -2.02
CA ILE A 61 -2.27 -1.47 -2.39
C ILE A 61 -3.22 -1.67 -1.21
N TYR A 62 -2.92 -2.60 -0.30
CA TYR A 62 -3.80 -2.98 0.81
C TYR A 62 -3.14 -2.72 2.16
N ASP A 63 -3.92 -2.19 3.08
CA ASP A 63 -3.49 -1.97 4.45
C ASP A 63 -3.91 -3.15 5.34
N PRO A 64 -2.99 -3.77 6.11
CA PRO A 64 -3.32 -4.78 7.10
C PRO A 64 -3.86 -4.15 8.39
N LEU A 65 -4.52 -4.95 9.22
CA LEU A 65 -4.88 -4.51 10.59
C LEU A 65 -3.63 -4.19 11.41
N VAL A 66 -2.62 -5.04 11.33
CA VAL A 66 -1.32 -4.89 12.00
C VAL A 66 -0.24 -5.06 10.95
N ALA A 67 0.72 -4.16 10.91
CA ALA A 67 1.81 -4.17 9.94
C ALA A 67 3.14 -4.56 10.58
N TRP A 68 4.12 -4.91 9.75
CA TRP A 68 5.51 -4.98 10.14
C TRP A 68 6.19 -3.64 9.87
N GLU A 69 7.06 -3.22 10.77
CA GLU A 69 8.00 -2.12 10.55
C GLU A 69 8.97 -2.52 9.43
N MET A 70 8.86 -1.84 8.28
CA MET A 70 9.60 -2.21 7.06
C MET A 70 10.75 -1.27 6.74
N ASP A 71 10.91 -0.19 7.49
CA ASP A 71 11.90 0.88 7.29
C ASP A 71 13.21 0.67 8.05
N VAL A 72 13.38 -0.51 8.68
CA VAL A 72 14.57 -0.88 9.42
C VAL A 72 15.33 -2.01 8.73
N SER A 73 16.66 -1.90 8.67
CA SER A 73 17.54 -2.92 8.06
C SER A 73 18.55 -3.52 9.04
N ASP A 74 18.74 -2.92 10.20
CA ASP A 74 19.75 -3.26 11.21
C ASP A 74 19.24 -4.20 12.31
N ARG A 75 17.94 -4.45 12.37
CA ARG A 75 17.28 -5.32 13.35
C ARG A 75 15.99 -5.93 12.78
N PRO A 76 15.45 -6.99 13.41
CA PRO A 76 14.12 -7.48 13.06
C PRO A 76 13.06 -6.40 13.24
N GLY A 77 12.19 -6.24 12.26
CA GLY A 77 11.04 -5.33 12.33
C GLY A 77 10.10 -5.71 13.47
N LYS A 78 9.43 -4.72 14.04
CA LYS A 78 8.39 -4.91 15.07
C LYS A 78 7.01 -4.89 14.44
N LEU A 79 6.02 -5.39 15.18
CA LEU A 79 4.61 -5.19 14.84
C LEU A 79 4.23 -3.74 15.17
N VAL A 80 3.64 -3.07 14.19
CA VAL A 80 3.21 -1.67 14.29
C VAL A 80 1.73 -1.52 13.92
N PRO A 81 1.05 -0.49 14.39
CA PRO A 81 -0.33 -0.21 14.02
C PRO A 81 -0.50 -0.01 12.51
N GLY A 82 -1.48 -0.73 11.94
CA GLY A 82 -2.01 -0.50 10.59
C GLY A 82 -3.40 0.10 10.65
N LEU A 83 -4.41 -0.62 10.15
CA LEU A 83 -5.83 -0.26 10.27
C LEU A 83 -6.36 -0.46 11.70
N ALA A 84 -5.70 -1.27 12.53
CA ALA A 84 -5.91 -1.30 13.97
C ALA A 84 -4.86 -0.43 14.66
N THR A 85 -5.31 0.45 15.55
CA THR A 85 -4.44 1.31 16.38
C THR A 85 -3.95 0.61 17.64
N GLU A 86 -4.68 -0.41 18.08
CA GLU A 86 -4.38 -1.21 19.26
C GLU A 86 -4.95 -2.62 19.11
N TRP A 87 -4.29 -3.61 19.71
CA TRP A 87 -4.80 -4.98 19.79
C TRP A 87 -4.45 -5.59 21.15
N LYS A 88 -5.35 -6.40 21.66
CA LYS A 88 -5.21 -7.09 22.96
C LYS A 88 -5.71 -8.52 22.84
N VAL A 89 -5.00 -9.43 23.49
CA VAL A 89 -5.44 -10.82 23.72
C VAL A 89 -6.21 -10.84 25.03
N ASP A 90 -7.34 -11.54 25.05
CA ASP A 90 -8.07 -11.78 26.28
C ASP A 90 -7.24 -12.62 27.25
N GLU A 91 -7.20 -12.25 28.52
CA GLU A 91 -6.38 -12.93 29.52
C GLU A 91 -6.91 -14.31 29.87
N ALA A 92 -8.25 -14.44 29.92
CA ALA A 92 -8.93 -15.69 30.27
C ALA A 92 -9.04 -16.65 29.07
N ASP A 93 -9.13 -16.11 27.85
CA ASP A 93 -9.26 -16.92 26.63
C ASP A 93 -8.31 -16.39 25.55
N LYS A 94 -7.14 -16.99 25.43
CA LYS A 94 -6.10 -16.60 24.46
C LYS A 94 -6.51 -16.75 22.99
N LYS A 95 -7.67 -17.33 22.70
CA LYS A 95 -8.24 -17.38 21.35
C LYS A 95 -9.04 -16.11 21.01
N LYS A 96 -9.37 -15.27 21.98
CA LYS A 96 -10.10 -14.02 21.77
C LYS A 96 -9.15 -12.85 21.65
N TRP A 97 -9.28 -12.14 20.54
CA TRP A 97 -8.51 -10.94 20.23
C TRP A 97 -9.46 -9.76 20.08
N ARG A 98 -9.07 -8.60 20.60
CA ARG A 98 -9.77 -7.35 20.42
C ARG A 98 -8.88 -6.39 19.67
N PHE A 99 -9.43 -5.80 18.61
CA PHE A 99 -8.76 -4.78 17.80
C PHE A 99 -9.53 -3.45 17.93
N THR A 100 -8.81 -2.35 18.21
CA THR A 100 -9.35 -1.00 18.14
C THR A 100 -9.05 -0.47 16.74
N LEU A 101 -10.09 -0.23 15.93
CA LEU A 101 -9.91 0.18 14.54
C LEU A 101 -9.66 1.68 14.43
N ARG A 102 -8.85 2.07 13.44
CA ARG A 102 -8.61 3.46 13.06
C ARG A 102 -9.90 4.07 12.52
N LYS A 103 -10.25 5.27 13.00
CA LYS A 103 -11.45 5.99 12.55
C LYS A 103 -11.15 6.83 11.31
N GLY A 104 -12.20 7.07 10.50
CA GLY A 104 -12.13 7.96 9.34
C GLY A 104 -11.38 7.40 8.14
N VAL A 105 -11.08 6.10 8.11
CA VAL A 105 -10.48 5.43 6.97
C VAL A 105 -11.56 5.13 5.93
N LYS A 106 -11.22 5.34 4.66
CA LYS A 106 -12.07 5.04 3.50
C LYS A 106 -11.43 3.98 2.63
N PHE A 107 -12.23 3.13 2.02
CA PHE A 107 -11.81 2.29 0.91
C PHE A 107 -11.58 3.13 -0.37
N HIS A 108 -10.96 2.55 -1.39
CA HIS A 108 -10.70 3.22 -2.66
C HIS A 108 -11.97 3.64 -3.42
N ASP A 109 -13.10 3.00 -3.15
CA ASP A 109 -14.42 3.34 -3.67
C ASP A 109 -15.15 4.43 -2.86
N GLY A 110 -14.52 4.94 -1.80
CA GLY A 110 -15.05 5.98 -0.91
C GLY A 110 -15.92 5.46 0.23
N SER A 111 -16.23 4.16 0.30
CA SER A 111 -16.96 3.56 1.41
C SER A 111 -16.17 3.57 2.70
N ASP A 112 -16.85 3.51 3.85
CA ASP A 112 -16.22 3.56 5.16
C ASP A 112 -15.62 2.21 5.57
N PHE A 113 -14.38 2.24 6.05
CA PHE A 113 -13.79 1.11 6.75
C PHE A 113 -14.33 1.05 8.19
N ASN A 114 -14.86 -0.11 8.57
CA ASN A 114 -15.46 -0.35 9.86
C ASN A 114 -15.31 -1.83 10.31
N ALA A 115 -15.87 -2.19 11.46
CA ALA A 115 -15.80 -3.54 11.99
C ALA A 115 -16.52 -4.58 11.09
N ASP A 116 -17.61 -4.20 10.46
CA ASP A 116 -18.35 -5.09 9.57
C ASP A 116 -17.51 -5.49 8.35
N ALA A 117 -16.73 -4.54 7.81
CA ALA A 117 -15.80 -4.82 6.71
C ALA A 117 -14.69 -5.79 7.14
N VAL A 118 -14.21 -5.70 8.38
CA VAL A 118 -13.22 -6.66 8.92
C VAL A 118 -13.85 -8.04 9.05
N VAL A 119 -15.03 -8.15 9.64
CA VAL A 119 -15.76 -9.42 9.77
C VAL A 119 -16.03 -10.03 8.41
N TRP A 120 -16.49 -9.24 7.44
CA TRP A 120 -16.74 -9.71 6.09
C TRP A 120 -15.48 -10.32 5.43
N ASN A 121 -14.32 -9.70 5.63
CA ASN A 121 -13.05 -10.23 5.12
C ASN A 121 -12.59 -11.49 5.85
N LEU A 122 -12.85 -11.61 7.16
CA LEU A 122 -12.55 -12.83 7.91
C LEU A 122 -13.50 -13.98 7.50
N ASP A 123 -14.78 -13.69 7.31
CA ASP A 123 -15.75 -14.68 6.83
C ASP A 123 -15.37 -15.26 5.46
N LYS A 124 -14.74 -14.49 4.61
CA LYS A 124 -14.21 -14.94 3.32
C LYS A 124 -13.28 -16.15 3.44
N VAL A 125 -12.58 -16.28 4.55
CA VAL A 125 -11.58 -17.36 4.76
C VAL A 125 -11.94 -18.32 5.88
N LEU A 126 -12.79 -17.93 6.83
CA LEU A 126 -13.12 -18.73 8.01
C LEU A 126 -14.51 -19.36 7.94
N ASN A 127 -15.47 -18.76 7.25
CA ASN A 127 -16.87 -19.18 7.23
C ASN A 127 -17.25 -19.77 5.86
N ASP A 128 -17.30 -21.09 5.78
CA ASP A 128 -17.62 -21.83 4.55
C ASP A 128 -19.07 -21.66 4.06
N LYS A 129 -19.93 -21.04 4.87
CA LYS A 129 -21.32 -20.69 4.52
C LYS A 129 -21.45 -19.26 4.01
N ALA A 130 -20.40 -18.45 4.11
CA ALA A 130 -20.44 -17.07 3.62
C ALA A 130 -20.47 -17.03 2.07
N PRO A 131 -21.31 -16.19 1.46
CA PRO A 131 -21.41 -16.09 -0.01
C PRO A 131 -20.08 -15.78 -0.70
N GLN A 132 -19.19 -15.04 -0.02
CA GLN A 132 -17.88 -14.64 -0.50
C GLN A 132 -16.76 -15.63 -0.15
N PHE A 133 -17.08 -16.82 0.36
CA PHE A 133 -16.07 -17.78 0.83
C PHE A 133 -15.08 -18.18 -0.26
N ASP A 134 -13.80 -18.06 0.06
CA ASP A 134 -12.69 -18.44 -0.80
C ASP A 134 -11.98 -19.69 -0.26
N LYS A 135 -12.30 -20.83 -0.83
CA LYS A 135 -11.75 -22.14 -0.44
C LYS A 135 -10.23 -22.20 -0.49
N ARG A 136 -9.61 -21.50 -1.45
CA ARG A 136 -8.15 -21.51 -1.62
C ARG A 136 -7.47 -20.73 -0.51
N GLN A 137 -7.94 -19.51 -0.23
CA GLN A 137 -7.42 -18.70 0.87
C GLN A 137 -7.66 -19.37 2.22
N SER A 138 -8.85 -19.94 2.42
CA SER A 138 -9.17 -20.71 3.62
C SER A 138 -8.19 -21.86 3.86
N ALA A 139 -7.86 -22.62 2.82
CA ALA A 139 -6.89 -23.70 2.93
C ALA A 139 -5.49 -23.20 3.34
N GLN A 140 -5.06 -22.05 2.84
CA GLN A 140 -3.76 -21.45 3.23
C GLN A 140 -3.78 -20.99 4.69
N VAL A 141 -4.86 -20.37 5.16
CA VAL A 141 -5.03 -19.95 6.56
C VAL A 141 -5.01 -21.17 7.47
N LYS A 142 -5.76 -22.21 7.17
CA LYS A 142 -5.82 -23.47 7.95
C LYS A 142 -4.46 -24.16 8.02
N THR A 143 -3.68 -24.15 6.95
CA THR A 143 -2.33 -24.74 6.95
C THR A 143 -1.35 -23.96 7.82
N ARG A 144 -1.46 -22.63 7.85
CA ARG A 144 -0.54 -21.77 8.61
C ARG A 144 -0.96 -21.58 10.08
N LEU A 145 -2.25 -21.71 10.36
CA LEU A 145 -2.85 -21.50 11.68
C LEU A 145 -3.77 -22.68 12.04
N PRO A 146 -3.23 -23.88 12.24
CA PRO A 146 -4.05 -25.08 12.47
C PRO A 146 -4.96 -24.97 13.71
N SER A 147 -4.63 -24.13 14.68
CA SER A 147 -5.45 -23.88 15.88
C SER A 147 -6.72 -23.05 15.62
N VAL A 148 -6.84 -22.41 14.45
CA VAL A 148 -8.04 -21.63 14.06
C VAL A 148 -9.09 -22.52 13.38
N ALA A 149 -8.73 -23.74 13.02
CA ALA A 149 -9.56 -24.67 12.23
C ALA A 149 -10.36 -25.68 13.05
N SER A 150 -10.30 -25.62 14.37
CA SER A 150 -11.03 -26.53 15.31
C SER A 150 -12.17 -25.83 16.04
#